data_2fbb135fbe9c68c5e4d3656c3fcc4e0a
#
_entry.id   2fbb135fbe9c68c5e4d3656c3fcc4e0a
#
_cell.length_a   1.000
_cell.length_b   1.000
_cell.length_c   1.000
_cell.angle_alpha   90.00
_cell.angle_beta   90.00
_cell.angle_gamma   90.00
#
_symmetry.space_group_name_H-M   'P 1'
#
loop_
_entity.id
_entity.type
_entity.pdbx_description
1 polymer ?
#
loop_
_entity_poly.entity_id
_entity_poly.type
_entity_poly.pdbx_seq_one_letter_code
_entity_poly.pdbx_strand_id
1 'polypeptide(L)'
;MATGKVNGKSKGNTFERKIANLLSERFHQHTGIEKSFRRNADSGSFFGGGNKSRVTQYDLEHAAFGDLICPDTFLFSVECKHYKTGPSFQSIVNKEVTQWDTWIKQVEQDSTNANKLPLLIIKYNNVPEFVFVKNKLEIDEILQYKGYYSYTLSVILKLTNEIFFNN
;
A
#
# COMPACT_ATOMS: atom_id res chain seq x y z
N MET A 1 -16.15 32.49 1.50
CA MET A 1 -16.20 31.07 1.01
C MET A 1 -15.52 30.18 2.04
N ALA A 2 -16.27 29.30 2.70
CA ALA A 2 -15.74 28.44 3.73
C ALA A 2 -14.89 27.32 3.07
N THR A 3 -13.58 27.35 3.24
CA THR A 3 -12.69 26.26 2.87
C THR A 3 -12.93 25.10 3.83
N GLY A 4 -13.77 24.15 3.42
CA GLY A 4 -14.03 22.94 4.19
C GLY A 4 -12.72 22.21 4.50
N LYS A 5 -12.43 22.06 5.79
CA LYS A 5 -11.27 21.31 6.30
C LYS A 5 -11.46 19.84 5.91
N VAL A 6 -10.79 19.37 4.86
CA VAL A 6 -10.85 17.96 4.43
C VAL A 6 -10.31 17.12 5.57
N ASN A 7 -11.16 16.26 6.13
CA ASN A 7 -10.79 15.33 7.20
C ASN A 7 -9.74 14.35 6.68
N GLY A 8 -8.61 14.20 7.37
CA GLY A 8 -7.51 13.32 6.98
C GLY A 8 -7.95 11.88 6.72
N LYS A 9 -8.90 11.35 7.49
CA LYS A 9 -9.50 10.02 7.28
C LYS A 9 -10.22 9.90 5.93
N SER A 10 -10.98 10.93 5.53
CA SER A 10 -11.66 10.97 4.22
C SER A 10 -10.67 10.97 3.05
N LYS A 11 -9.55 11.67 3.21
CA LYS A 11 -8.48 11.76 2.22
C LYS A 11 -7.77 10.40 2.02
N GLY A 12 -7.48 9.69 3.12
CA GLY A 12 -6.92 8.34 3.10
C GLY A 12 -7.85 7.37 2.38
N ASN A 13 -9.10 7.28 2.81
CA ASN A 13 -10.10 6.40 2.22
C ASN A 13 -10.32 6.64 0.70
N THR A 14 -10.24 7.90 0.25
CA THR A 14 -10.35 8.25 -1.16
C THR A 14 -9.14 7.76 -1.95
N PHE A 15 -7.94 7.87 -1.36
CA PHE A 15 -6.71 7.39 -1.99
C PHE A 15 -6.68 5.87 -2.10
N GLU A 16 -7.04 5.14 -1.05
CA GLU A 16 -7.16 3.68 -1.04
C GLU A 16 -8.10 3.19 -2.15
N ARG A 17 -9.30 3.81 -2.29
CA ARG A 17 -10.24 3.48 -3.39
C ARG A 17 -9.64 3.77 -4.77
N LYS A 18 -8.93 4.90 -4.93
CA LYS A 18 -8.24 5.23 -6.18
C LYS A 18 -7.23 4.15 -6.56
N ILE A 19 -6.40 3.71 -5.61
CA ILE A 19 -5.40 2.66 -5.85
C ILE A 19 -6.08 1.32 -6.16
N ALA A 20 -7.11 0.93 -5.41
CA ALA A 20 -7.87 -0.29 -5.67
C ALA A 20 -8.47 -0.33 -7.09
N ASN A 21 -9.06 0.77 -7.55
CA ASN A 21 -9.60 0.87 -8.91
C ASN A 21 -8.48 0.81 -9.96
N LEU A 22 -7.38 1.52 -9.75
CA LEU A 22 -6.22 1.51 -10.66
C LEU A 22 -5.61 0.10 -10.82
N LEU A 23 -5.45 -0.63 -9.72
CA LEU A 23 -4.95 -2.01 -9.76
C LEU A 23 -5.96 -2.97 -10.40
N SER A 24 -7.25 -2.81 -10.11
CA SER A 24 -8.31 -3.61 -10.75
C SER A 24 -8.33 -3.41 -12.26
N GLU A 25 -8.26 -2.16 -12.73
CA GLU A 25 -8.21 -1.83 -14.16
C GLU A 25 -6.94 -2.41 -14.82
N ARG A 26 -5.76 -2.17 -14.20
CA ARG A 26 -4.47 -2.66 -14.72
C ARG A 26 -4.42 -4.19 -14.85
N PHE A 27 -4.99 -4.91 -13.90
CA PHE A 27 -4.90 -6.36 -13.84
C PHE A 27 -6.18 -7.08 -14.27
N HIS A 28 -7.16 -6.36 -14.82
CA HIS A 28 -8.44 -6.94 -15.24
C HIS A 28 -8.27 -8.13 -16.21
N GLN A 29 -7.43 -7.99 -17.23
CA GLN A 29 -7.18 -9.04 -18.20
C GLN A 29 -6.50 -10.28 -17.59
N HIS A 30 -5.70 -10.10 -16.55
CA HIS A 30 -5.02 -11.20 -15.85
C HIS A 30 -5.95 -11.91 -14.87
N THR A 31 -6.74 -11.16 -14.11
CA THR A 31 -7.62 -11.72 -13.07
C THR A 31 -8.97 -12.20 -13.60
N GLY A 32 -9.42 -11.68 -14.74
CA GLY A 32 -10.79 -11.90 -15.26
C GLY A 32 -11.90 -11.27 -14.42
N ILE A 33 -11.56 -10.48 -13.40
CA ILE A 33 -12.50 -9.91 -12.42
C ILE A 33 -12.44 -8.39 -12.49
N GLU A 34 -13.59 -7.73 -12.73
CA GLU A 34 -13.70 -6.28 -12.92
C GLU A 34 -13.22 -5.48 -11.68
N LYS A 35 -13.51 -5.97 -10.48
CA LYS A 35 -13.12 -5.34 -9.19
C LYS A 35 -12.34 -6.31 -8.33
N SER A 36 -11.22 -6.78 -8.86
CA SER A 36 -10.35 -7.75 -8.19
C SER A 36 -9.62 -7.16 -6.99
N PHE A 37 -9.43 -5.86 -6.92
CA PHE A 37 -8.89 -5.13 -5.78
C PHE A 37 -9.96 -4.24 -5.18
N ARG A 38 -10.07 -4.24 -3.85
CA ARG A 38 -11.08 -3.45 -3.13
C ARG A 38 -10.45 -2.83 -1.89
N ARG A 39 -10.96 -1.66 -1.50
CA ARG A 39 -10.57 -1.06 -0.22
C ARG A 39 -10.96 -1.98 0.93
N ASN A 40 -10.05 -2.20 1.86
CA ASN A 40 -10.35 -2.83 3.12
C ASN A 40 -11.01 -1.81 4.06
N ALA A 41 -12.30 -1.99 4.34
CA ALA A 41 -13.05 -1.07 5.20
C ALA A 41 -12.61 -1.13 6.66
N ASP A 42 -12.05 -2.25 7.09
CA ASP A 42 -11.71 -2.58 8.48
C ASP A 42 -10.20 -2.43 8.75
N SER A 43 -9.42 -1.96 7.76
CA SER A 43 -7.98 -1.70 7.94
C SER A 43 -7.75 -0.78 9.14
N GLY A 44 -6.97 -1.24 10.12
CA GLY A 44 -6.61 -0.50 11.32
C GLY A 44 -7.58 -0.58 12.50
N SER A 45 -8.82 -1.07 12.36
CA SER A 45 -9.77 -1.23 13.47
C SER A 45 -9.99 -2.69 13.88
N PHE A 46 -9.80 -3.63 12.97
CA PHE A 46 -10.14 -5.04 13.21
C PHE A 46 -9.13 -5.73 14.16
N PHE A 47 -7.84 -5.39 14.04
CA PHE A 47 -6.77 -5.95 14.87
C PHE A 47 -6.32 -5.01 16.01
N GLY A 48 -6.87 -3.80 16.10
CA GLY A 48 -6.57 -2.79 17.13
C GLY A 48 -7.62 -2.76 18.25
N GLY A 49 -7.21 -2.83 19.52
CA GLY A 49 -8.10 -2.67 20.67
C GLY A 49 -8.88 -3.92 21.08
N GLY A 50 -10.10 -3.76 21.60
CA GLY A 50 -10.92 -4.81 22.22
C GLY A 50 -11.52 -5.89 21.28
N ASN A 51 -11.23 -5.87 19.99
CA ASN A 51 -11.80 -6.80 19.02
C ASN A 51 -11.01 -8.11 18.85
N LYS A 52 -9.79 -8.19 19.40
CA LYS A 52 -8.96 -9.42 19.30
C LYS A 52 -9.65 -10.70 19.79
N SER A 53 -10.58 -10.59 20.75
CA SER A 53 -11.30 -11.74 21.32
C SER A 53 -12.52 -12.19 20.48
N ARG A 54 -12.87 -11.45 19.41
CA ARG A 54 -14.02 -11.75 18.55
C ARG A 54 -13.64 -12.26 17.16
N VAL A 55 -12.33 -12.33 16.88
CA VAL A 55 -11.82 -12.80 15.60
C VAL A 55 -11.94 -14.32 15.54
N THR A 56 -12.71 -14.84 14.60
CA THR A 56 -12.81 -16.28 14.35
C THR A 56 -11.63 -16.75 13.50
N GLN A 57 -11.39 -18.07 13.45
CA GLN A 57 -10.36 -18.64 12.56
C GLN A 57 -10.68 -18.36 11.08
N TYR A 58 -11.95 -18.33 10.71
CA TYR A 58 -12.43 -17.93 9.39
C TYR A 58 -12.05 -16.47 9.07
N ASP A 59 -12.19 -15.56 10.03
CA ASP A 59 -11.81 -14.16 9.88
C ASP A 59 -10.29 -14.00 9.72
N LEU A 60 -9.49 -14.86 10.39
CA LEU A 60 -8.02 -14.86 10.24
C LEU A 60 -7.58 -15.40 8.87
N GLU A 61 -8.25 -16.43 8.36
CA GLU A 61 -7.94 -17.03 7.06
C GLU A 61 -8.36 -16.11 5.90
N HIS A 62 -9.37 -15.26 6.09
CA HIS A 62 -9.90 -14.33 5.09
C HIS A 62 -9.62 -12.86 5.44
N ALA A 63 -8.90 -12.62 6.54
CA ALA A 63 -8.56 -11.27 6.97
C ALA A 63 -7.71 -10.57 5.92
N ALA A 64 -8.24 -9.52 5.36
CA ALA A 64 -7.49 -8.63 4.50
C ALA A 64 -6.49 -7.85 5.36
N PHE A 65 -5.22 -8.22 5.29
CA PHE A 65 -4.13 -7.46 5.87
C PHE A 65 -3.74 -6.31 4.94
N GLY A 66 -3.51 -5.13 5.51
CA GLY A 66 -3.25 -3.91 4.77
C GLY A 66 -4.52 -3.16 4.36
N ASP A 67 -4.37 -2.11 3.58
CA ASP A 67 -5.44 -1.19 3.18
C ASP A 67 -6.31 -1.72 2.03
N LEU A 68 -5.85 -2.74 1.31
CA LEU A 68 -6.57 -3.34 0.18
C LEU A 68 -6.79 -4.84 0.35
N ILE A 69 -7.98 -5.29 -0.01
CA ILE A 69 -8.29 -6.68 -0.29
C ILE A 69 -7.82 -6.98 -1.71
N CYS A 70 -6.91 -7.93 -1.85
CA CYS A 70 -6.28 -8.30 -3.12
C CYS A 70 -6.63 -9.75 -3.49
N PRO A 71 -6.51 -10.15 -4.77
CA PRO A 71 -6.59 -11.56 -5.17
C PRO A 71 -5.57 -12.43 -4.40
N ASP A 72 -5.90 -13.68 -4.13
CA ASP A 72 -5.03 -14.59 -3.38
C ASP A 72 -3.67 -14.79 -4.07
N THR A 73 -3.67 -14.84 -5.41
CA THR A 73 -2.46 -14.98 -6.23
C THR A 73 -1.61 -13.70 -6.27
N PHE A 74 -2.12 -12.57 -5.81
CA PHE A 74 -1.35 -11.32 -5.76
C PHE A 74 -0.30 -11.38 -4.65
N LEU A 75 0.96 -11.14 -5.01
CA LEU A 75 2.12 -11.36 -4.14
C LEU A 75 2.25 -10.38 -2.97
N PHE A 76 1.56 -9.24 -3.02
CA PHE A 76 1.79 -8.15 -2.09
C PHE A 76 0.62 -7.91 -1.13
N SER A 77 0.95 -7.52 0.10
CA SER A 77 0.07 -6.78 1.00
C SER A 77 0.29 -5.29 0.78
N VAL A 78 -0.80 -4.55 0.55
CA VAL A 78 -0.73 -3.14 0.11
C VAL A 78 -1.11 -2.20 1.24
N GLU A 79 -0.23 -1.26 1.52
CA GLU A 79 -0.46 -0.14 2.44
C GLU A 79 -0.43 1.18 1.65
N CYS A 80 -1.41 2.06 1.87
CA CYS A 80 -1.60 3.32 1.16
C CYS A 80 -1.48 4.53 2.10
N LYS A 81 -0.63 5.47 1.78
CA LYS A 81 -0.44 6.69 2.58
C LYS A 81 -0.59 7.95 1.74
N HIS A 82 -1.49 8.84 2.11
CA HIS A 82 -1.68 10.14 1.46
C HIS A 82 -1.55 11.31 2.43
N TYR A 83 -0.49 12.08 2.27
CA TYR A 83 -0.19 13.23 3.12
C TYR A 83 -0.06 14.53 2.32
N LYS A 84 -0.14 15.67 3.01
CA LYS A 84 -0.04 16.98 2.37
C LYS A 84 1.38 17.26 1.90
N THR A 85 2.35 17.04 2.79
CA THR A 85 3.77 17.36 2.58
C THR A 85 4.64 16.16 2.87
N GLY A 86 5.68 15.97 2.05
CA GLY A 86 6.71 14.94 2.24
C GLY A 86 7.78 15.37 3.25
N PRO A 87 8.73 14.45 3.51
CA PRO A 87 9.89 14.74 4.33
C PRO A 87 10.81 15.76 3.65
N SER A 88 11.69 16.38 4.44
CA SER A 88 12.74 17.24 3.88
C SER A 88 13.77 16.41 3.12
N PHE A 89 14.43 17.03 2.15
CA PHE A 89 15.55 16.39 1.43
C PHE A 89 16.65 15.93 2.38
N GLN A 90 16.98 16.73 3.39
CA GLN A 90 17.97 16.38 4.40
C GLN A 90 17.60 15.10 5.17
N SER A 91 16.34 14.96 5.60
CA SER A 91 15.86 13.75 6.29
C SER A 91 15.97 12.50 5.41
N ILE A 92 15.71 12.65 4.10
CA ILE A 92 15.84 11.54 3.13
C ILE A 92 17.31 11.12 3.00
N VAL A 93 18.22 12.07 2.81
CA VAL A 93 19.67 11.83 2.68
C VAL A 93 20.24 11.15 3.92
N ASN A 94 19.85 11.63 5.11
CA ASN A 94 20.27 11.05 6.38
C ASN A 94 19.59 9.70 6.70
N LYS A 95 18.58 9.30 5.90
CA LYS A 95 17.74 8.12 6.20
C LYS A 95 17.03 8.21 7.55
N GLU A 96 16.58 9.40 7.93
CA GLU A 96 15.93 9.74 9.20
C GLU A 96 14.52 10.29 8.97
N VAL A 97 13.68 9.50 8.28
CA VAL A 97 12.27 9.85 8.02
C VAL A 97 11.36 9.02 8.91
N THR A 98 11.13 9.48 10.14
CA THR A 98 10.32 8.78 11.16
C THR A 98 8.95 8.33 10.63
N GLN A 99 8.34 9.13 9.75
CA GLN A 99 7.06 8.81 9.14
C GLN A 99 7.17 7.58 8.23
N TRP A 100 8.21 7.49 7.40
CA TRP A 100 8.45 6.31 6.55
C TRP A 100 8.80 5.08 7.37
N ASP A 101 9.61 5.24 8.42
CA ASP A 101 9.95 4.15 9.34
C ASP A 101 8.69 3.53 9.96
N THR A 102 7.75 4.38 10.39
CA THR A 102 6.47 3.92 10.96
C THR A 102 5.63 3.16 9.93
N TRP A 103 5.53 3.66 8.70
CA TRP A 103 4.75 3.03 7.64
C TRP A 103 5.38 1.74 7.12
N ILE A 104 6.69 1.71 6.99
CA ILE A 104 7.45 0.50 6.62
C ILE A 104 7.22 -0.59 7.67
N LYS A 105 7.34 -0.26 8.95
CA LYS A 105 7.07 -1.22 10.03
C LYS A 105 5.63 -1.74 9.98
N GLN A 106 4.66 -0.89 9.67
CA GLN A 106 3.25 -1.28 9.53
C GLN A 106 3.08 -2.27 8.37
N VAL A 107 3.53 -1.92 7.17
CA VAL A 107 3.37 -2.80 6.00
C VAL A 107 4.15 -4.11 6.14
N GLU A 108 5.28 -4.12 6.82
CA GLU A 108 6.03 -5.35 7.14
C GLU A 108 5.24 -6.27 8.07
N GLN A 109 4.60 -5.72 9.10
CA GLN A 109 3.76 -6.49 10.00
C GLN A 109 2.56 -7.10 9.27
N ASP A 110 1.86 -6.30 8.46
CA ASP A 110 0.69 -6.74 7.70
C ASP A 110 1.07 -7.79 6.63
N SER A 111 2.18 -7.57 5.92
CA SER A 111 2.67 -8.52 4.92
C SER A 111 3.10 -9.85 5.52
N THR A 112 3.72 -9.82 6.70
CA THR A 112 4.10 -11.03 7.44
C THR A 112 2.86 -11.81 7.86
N ASN A 113 1.84 -11.15 8.40
CA ASN A 113 0.58 -11.77 8.81
C ASN A 113 -0.17 -12.37 7.62
N ALA A 114 -0.09 -11.72 6.45
CA ALA A 114 -0.71 -12.17 5.21
C ALA A 114 0.10 -13.24 4.45
N ASN A 115 1.32 -13.54 4.88
CA ASN A 115 2.30 -14.34 4.12
C ASN A 115 2.53 -13.79 2.69
N LYS A 116 2.68 -12.47 2.57
CA LYS A 116 2.86 -11.73 1.33
C LYS A 116 4.08 -10.81 1.42
N LEU A 117 4.45 -10.19 0.30
CA LEU A 117 5.51 -9.18 0.25
C LEU A 117 4.95 -7.79 0.61
N PRO A 118 5.73 -6.91 1.24
CA PRO A 118 5.30 -5.56 1.53
C PRO A 118 5.29 -4.67 0.28
N LEU A 119 4.19 -3.93 0.08
CA LEU A 119 4.06 -2.88 -0.93
C LEU A 119 3.47 -1.62 -0.28
N LEU A 120 4.30 -0.61 -0.05
CA LEU A 120 3.87 0.67 0.51
C LEU A 120 3.72 1.69 -0.62
N ILE A 121 2.51 2.22 -0.82
CA ILE A 121 2.18 3.22 -1.83
C ILE A 121 1.98 4.58 -1.15
N ILE A 122 2.78 5.56 -1.56
CA ILE A 122 2.79 6.89 -0.94
C ILE A 122 2.39 7.96 -1.95
N LYS A 123 1.57 8.89 -1.49
CA LYS A 123 1.19 10.11 -2.21
C LYS A 123 1.43 11.33 -1.33
N TYR A 124 2.14 12.30 -1.87
CA TYR A 124 2.13 13.67 -1.38
C TYR A 124 1.40 14.59 -2.37
N ASN A 125 0.86 15.72 -1.87
CA ASN A 125 0.22 16.68 -2.79
C ASN A 125 1.25 17.17 -3.83
N ASN A 126 0.81 17.28 -5.08
CA ASN A 126 1.64 17.74 -6.21
C ASN A 126 2.90 16.88 -6.51
N VAL A 127 2.94 15.65 -6.00
CA VAL A 127 3.99 14.68 -6.31
C VAL A 127 3.34 13.44 -6.92
N PRO A 128 3.91 12.80 -7.95
CA PRO A 128 3.42 11.49 -8.43
C PRO A 128 3.36 10.46 -7.31
N GLU A 129 2.49 9.46 -7.43
CA GLU A 129 2.49 8.31 -6.53
C GLU A 129 3.80 7.53 -6.70
N PHE A 130 4.40 7.15 -5.59
CA PHE A 130 5.57 6.29 -5.58
C PHE A 130 5.40 5.15 -4.58
N VAL A 131 6.19 4.12 -4.75
CA VAL A 131 6.11 2.90 -3.98
C VAL A 131 7.43 2.57 -3.33
N PHE A 132 7.37 1.84 -2.22
CA PHE A 132 8.50 1.13 -1.65
C PHE A 132 8.26 -0.38 -1.72
N VAL A 133 9.24 -1.10 -2.25
CA VAL A 133 9.30 -2.57 -2.30
C VAL A 133 10.63 -3.07 -1.76
N LYS A 134 10.65 -4.28 -1.21
CA LYS A 134 11.86 -4.87 -0.63
C LYS A 134 12.83 -5.39 -1.69
N ASN A 135 12.30 -5.97 -2.75
CA ASN A 135 13.11 -6.54 -3.81
C ASN A 135 13.45 -5.47 -4.86
N LYS A 136 14.71 -5.41 -5.25
CA LYS A 136 15.13 -4.56 -6.38
C LYS A 136 14.49 -5.08 -7.66
N LEU A 137 13.85 -4.18 -8.41
CA LEU A 137 13.31 -4.46 -9.73
C LEU A 137 14.35 -4.16 -10.82
N GLU A 138 14.21 -4.74 -12.00
CA GLU A 138 15.11 -4.52 -13.15
C GLU A 138 14.80 -3.19 -13.89
N ILE A 139 14.60 -2.13 -13.12
CA ILE A 139 14.38 -0.76 -13.56
C ILE A 139 15.09 0.21 -12.61
N ASP A 140 15.30 1.44 -13.05
CA ASP A 140 15.97 2.46 -12.23
C ASP A 140 15.08 2.88 -11.05
N GLU A 141 15.63 2.74 -9.86
CA GLU A 141 15.01 3.24 -8.63
C GLU A 141 15.14 4.75 -8.47
N ILE A 142 14.15 5.39 -7.84
CA ILE A 142 14.22 6.82 -7.47
C ILE A 142 15.20 7.01 -6.31
N LEU A 143 15.13 6.12 -5.31
CA LEU A 143 16.01 6.13 -4.14
C LEU A 143 15.97 4.78 -3.42
N GLN A 144 16.95 4.59 -2.53
CA GLN A 144 16.99 3.47 -1.59
C GLN A 144 16.83 3.98 -0.16
N TYR A 145 15.96 3.34 0.62
CA TYR A 145 15.71 3.71 1.99
C TYR A 145 15.60 2.47 2.89
N LYS A 146 16.56 2.26 3.79
CA LYS A 146 16.56 1.19 4.81
C LYS A 146 16.18 -0.20 4.27
N GLY A 147 16.78 -0.61 3.17
CA GLY A 147 16.53 -1.92 2.54
C GLY A 147 15.32 -1.97 1.61
N TYR A 148 14.69 -0.85 1.36
CA TYR A 148 13.63 -0.68 0.37
C TYR A 148 14.11 0.09 -0.84
N TYR A 149 13.57 -0.25 -2.00
CA TYR A 149 13.75 0.44 -3.27
C TYR A 149 12.47 1.20 -3.62
N SER A 150 12.61 2.44 -4.04
CA SER A 150 11.48 3.28 -4.40
C SER A 150 11.39 3.49 -5.91
N TYR A 151 10.18 3.39 -6.44
CA TYR A 151 9.86 3.58 -7.85
C TYR A 151 8.59 4.42 -8.00
N THR A 152 8.41 5.08 -9.14
CA THR A 152 7.12 5.69 -9.48
C THR A 152 6.08 4.59 -9.70
N LEU A 153 4.89 4.72 -9.11
CA LEU A 153 3.82 3.73 -9.26
C LEU A 153 3.47 3.47 -10.74
N SER A 154 3.39 4.53 -11.56
CA SER A 154 3.09 4.41 -12.98
C SER A 154 4.14 3.64 -13.79
N VAL A 155 5.39 3.58 -13.31
CA VAL A 155 6.45 2.81 -13.96
C VAL A 155 6.33 1.34 -13.60
N ILE A 156 6.17 0.99 -12.32
CA ILE A 156 6.07 -0.41 -11.93
C ILE A 156 4.81 -1.08 -12.51
N LEU A 157 3.71 -0.36 -12.67
CA LEU A 157 2.49 -0.90 -13.28
C LEU A 157 2.61 -1.23 -14.78
N LYS A 158 3.71 -0.87 -15.43
CA LYS A 158 4.03 -1.28 -16.81
C LYS A 158 4.82 -2.58 -16.88
N LEU A 159 5.32 -3.07 -15.76
CA LEU A 159 6.06 -4.32 -15.69
C LEU A 159 5.15 -5.53 -15.95
N THR A 160 5.75 -6.68 -16.21
CA THR A 160 5.03 -7.92 -16.48
C THR A 160 4.25 -8.40 -15.24
N ASN A 161 3.21 -9.22 -15.47
CA ASN A 161 2.34 -9.67 -14.37
C ASN A 161 3.06 -10.62 -13.40
N GLU A 162 4.11 -11.31 -13.83
CA GLU A 162 4.93 -12.22 -13.01
C GLU A 162 5.60 -11.52 -11.83
N ILE A 163 5.78 -10.19 -11.91
CA ILE A 163 6.27 -9.38 -10.78
C ILE A 163 5.23 -9.30 -9.67
N PHE A 164 3.95 -9.40 -10.01
CA PHE A 164 2.84 -9.12 -9.11
C PHE A 164 2.06 -10.37 -8.67
N PHE A 165 2.13 -11.46 -9.43
CA PHE A 165 1.32 -12.64 -9.19
C PHE A 165 2.16 -13.92 -9.17
N ASN A 166 1.74 -14.86 -8.33
CA ASN A 166 2.17 -16.26 -8.44
C ASN A 166 1.52 -16.89 -9.68
N ASN A 167 2.30 -17.69 -10.41
CA ASN A 167 1.80 -18.55 -11.48
C ASN A 167 0.91 -19.67 -10.94
#